data_9ef4f37b5a863bc16046f1fecaa307c4
#
_entry.id   9ef4f37b5a863bc16046f1fecaa307c4
#
_cell.length_a   1.000
_cell.length_b   1.000
_cell.length_c   1.000
_cell.angle_alpha   90.00
_cell.angle_beta   90.00
_cell.angle_gamma   90.00
#
_symmetry.space_group_name_H-M   'P 1'
#
loop_
_entity.id
_entity.type
_entity.pdbx_description
1 polymer ?
#
loop_
_entity_poly.entity_id
_entity_poly.type
_entity_poly.pdbx_seq_one_letter_code
_entity_poly.pdbx_strand_id
1 'polypeptide(L)'
;AAVVGIAALSVAAWWWQRGDAAPASRPSSSSSKAPAATAAATDSAPQAVEVRLAQALRIVDDAQAVGSLRARQAVMLRPEAAGRIVKLGFRDGERVRRGQLLVQLDDQLTQAQLRQAQAQATIAQTNLRRQRDLQAQGFVSASAVDQMAAALEVAQAQVALARAQVARMRIAAPFDGVAGIRSVDLGDYVKDGADLVAVEDIARMNVDFRLPERIAQRVRVGQGVRLQLDALPQQPLEARVEAMNALVDAEGRSVLVRASLDNAEGRLRGGMFARVQLVFGERDGVVVPEE
;
A
#
# COMPACT_ATOMS: atom_id res chain seq x y z
N ALA A 1 -28.48 33.98 24.77
CA ALA A 1 -29.52 34.35 23.78
C ALA A 1 -29.72 33.35 22.65
N ALA A 2 -28.85 32.35 22.49
CA ALA A 2 -28.96 31.36 21.38
C ALA A 2 -29.70 30.04 21.76
N VAL A 3 -29.99 29.80 23.02
CA VAL A 3 -30.61 28.56 23.48
C VAL A 3 -32.14 28.61 23.53
N VAL A 4 -32.75 29.82 23.50
CA VAL A 4 -34.20 30.00 23.57
C VAL A 4 -34.87 29.89 22.18
N GLY A 5 -34.12 30.04 21.08
CA GLY A 5 -34.64 29.95 19.72
C GLY A 5 -34.96 28.54 19.20
N ILE A 6 -34.29 27.51 19.74
CA ILE A 6 -34.45 26.13 19.26
C ILE A 6 -35.65 25.40 19.90
N ALA A 7 -36.08 25.83 21.10
CA ALA A 7 -37.24 25.26 21.77
C ALA A 7 -38.58 25.70 21.17
N ALA A 8 -38.65 26.86 20.51
CA ALA A 8 -39.88 27.39 19.92
C ALA A 8 -40.25 26.73 18.57
N LEU A 9 -39.27 26.23 17.82
CA LEU A 9 -39.52 25.56 16.52
C LEU A 9 -39.95 24.10 16.65
N SER A 10 -39.65 23.45 17.76
CA SER A 10 -40.04 22.06 18.00
C SER A 10 -41.49 21.91 18.44
N VAL A 11 -42.09 22.94 19.04
CA VAL A 11 -43.50 22.94 19.48
C VAL A 11 -44.44 23.22 18.34
N ALA A 12 -44.05 24.01 17.35
CA ALA A 12 -44.87 24.33 16.17
C ALA A 12 -45.01 23.13 15.20
N ALA A 13 -43.96 22.28 15.10
CA ALA A 13 -44.02 21.07 14.27
C ALA A 13 -44.90 19.96 14.87
N TRP A 14 -45.04 19.89 16.20
CA TRP A 14 -45.85 18.88 16.86
C TRP A 14 -47.35 19.19 16.79
N TRP A 15 -47.75 20.46 16.60
CA TRP A 15 -49.15 20.89 16.54
C TRP A 15 -49.76 20.75 15.13
N TRP A 16 -48.97 20.70 14.08
CA TRP A 16 -49.42 20.55 12.69
C TRP A 16 -49.69 19.10 12.27
N GLN A 17 -49.35 18.12 13.12
CA GLN A 17 -49.58 16.70 12.86
C GLN A 17 -50.83 16.12 13.52
N ARG A 18 -51.65 16.95 14.18
CA ARG A 18 -52.92 16.53 14.80
C ARG A 18 -54.10 17.27 14.21
N GLY A 19 -54.40 17.01 12.96
CA GLY A 19 -55.60 17.48 12.30
C GLY A 19 -56.36 16.36 11.62
N ASP A 20 -57.53 16.11 12.13
CA ASP A 20 -58.71 15.56 11.46
C ASP A 20 -58.84 14.03 11.27
N ALA A 21 -59.44 13.44 12.30
CA ALA A 21 -60.22 12.20 12.15
C ALA A 21 -61.70 12.60 12.04
N ALA A 22 -62.31 12.41 10.88
CA ALA A 22 -63.73 12.54 10.65
C ALA A 22 -64.49 11.24 10.96
N PRO A 23 -65.74 11.27 11.48
CA PRO A 23 -66.42 10.11 12.02
C PRO A 23 -67.13 9.28 10.92
N ALA A 24 -67.00 7.95 11.08
CA ALA A 24 -67.71 7.00 10.25
C ALA A 24 -69.22 6.98 10.51
N SER A 25 -69.98 7.24 9.50
CA SER A 25 -71.45 7.03 9.46
C SER A 25 -71.76 5.57 9.11
N ARG A 26 -72.50 4.90 9.98
CA ARG A 26 -73.15 3.58 9.74
C ARG A 26 -74.33 3.75 8.80
N PRO A 27 -74.56 2.90 7.80
CA PRO A 27 -75.88 2.72 7.20
C PRO A 27 -76.61 1.55 7.82
N SER A 28 -77.88 1.79 8.09
CA SER A 28 -78.92 0.93 8.62
C SER A 28 -79.29 -0.22 7.63
N SER A 29 -79.57 -1.35 8.21
CA SER A 29 -80.12 -2.55 7.57
C SER A 29 -81.56 -2.31 7.09
N SER A 30 -81.83 -2.58 5.81
CA SER A 30 -83.15 -2.92 5.35
C SER A 30 -83.15 -4.26 4.62
N SER A 31 -83.88 -5.19 5.22
CA SER A 31 -84.23 -6.49 4.68
C SER A 31 -85.07 -6.37 3.42
N SER A 32 -84.66 -7.00 2.34
CA SER A 32 -85.55 -7.32 1.21
C SER A 32 -85.27 -8.72 0.66
N LYS A 33 -86.31 -9.45 0.54
CA LYS A 33 -86.63 -10.81 0.14
C LYS A 33 -86.02 -11.17 -1.23
N ALA A 34 -85.43 -12.35 -1.32
CA ALA A 34 -84.94 -12.98 -2.51
C ALA A 34 -86.06 -13.28 -3.55
N PRO A 35 -85.68 -13.33 -4.80
CA PRO A 35 -86.10 -14.48 -5.62
C PRO A 35 -84.88 -15.22 -6.18
N ALA A 36 -85.00 -16.56 -6.19
CA ALA A 36 -84.06 -17.47 -6.81
C ALA A 36 -83.84 -17.13 -8.28
N ALA A 37 -82.58 -16.88 -8.60
CA ALA A 37 -82.15 -16.81 -9.98
C ALA A 37 -81.03 -17.81 -10.22
N THR A 38 -81.33 -18.69 -11.12
CA THR A 38 -80.56 -19.61 -11.94
C THR A 38 -79.07 -19.37 -11.91
N ALA A 39 -78.32 -20.42 -11.52
CA ALA A 39 -76.87 -20.47 -11.70
C ALA A 39 -76.53 -20.32 -13.18
N ALA A 40 -76.13 -19.15 -13.59
CA ALA A 40 -75.39 -18.97 -14.84
C ALA A 40 -73.92 -19.33 -14.56
N ALA A 41 -73.48 -20.40 -15.18
CA ALA A 41 -72.08 -20.73 -15.27
C ALA A 41 -71.33 -19.54 -15.87
N THR A 42 -70.63 -18.78 -15.06
CA THR A 42 -69.69 -17.79 -15.54
C THR A 42 -68.56 -18.54 -16.24
N ASP A 43 -68.62 -18.57 -17.53
CA ASP A 43 -67.55 -18.93 -18.44
C ASP A 43 -66.41 -17.94 -18.14
N SER A 44 -65.50 -18.30 -17.27
CA SER A 44 -64.33 -17.49 -16.97
C SER A 44 -63.47 -17.49 -18.23
N ALA A 45 -63.55 -16.40 -18.98
CA ALA A 45 -62.61 -16.20 -20.10
C ALA A 45 -61.17 -16.44 -19.61
N PRO A 46 -60.39 -17.16 -20.38
CA PRO A 46 -58.97 -17.43 -19.99
C PRO A 46 -58.26 -16.14 -19.74
N GLN A 47 -57.69 -16.00 -18.56
CA GLN A 47 -56.93 -14.83 -18.19
C GLN A 47 -55.66 -14.80 -19.04
N ALA A 48 -55.47 -13.74 -19.80
CA ALA A 48 -54.25 -13.57 -20.61
C ALA A 48 -53.05 -13.49 -19.68
N VAL A 49 -52.16 -14.45 -19.80
CA VAL A 49 -50.86 -14.45 -19.10
C VAL A 49 -49.76 -14.15 -20.09
N GLU A 50 -48.90 -13.21 -19.74
CA GLU A 50 -47.72 -12.91 -20.55
C GLU A 50 -46.69 -14.00 -20.32
N VAL A 51 -46.26 -14.66 -21.39
CA VAL A 51 -45.27 -15.73 -21.36
C VAL A 51 -43.98 -15.20 -21.98
N ARG A 52 -42.90 -15.25 -21.24
CA ARG A 52 -41.58 -14.91 -21.77
C ARG A 52 -40.68 -16.15 -21.74
N LEU A 53 -39.83 -16.28 -22.75
CA LEU A 53 -38.87 -17.35 -22.82
C LEU A 53 -37.75 -17.11 -21.83
N ALA A 54 -37.54 -18.05 -20.93
CA ALA A 54 -36.39 -18.08 -20.06
C ALA A 54 -35.10 -18.33 -20.86
N GLN A 55 -34.08 -17.54 -20.64
CA GLN A 55 -32.80 -17.67 -21.33
C GLN A 55 -31.75 -18.32 -20.42
N ALA A 56 -31.02 -19.30 -20.97
CA ALA A 56 -29.85 -19.83 -20.28
C ALA A 56 -28.71 -18.82 -20.43
N LEU A 57 -28.26 -18.27 -19.33
CA LEU A 57 -27.15 -17.34 -19.26
C LEU A 57 -26.09 -17.87 -18.30
N ARG A 58 -24.83 -17.62 -18.66
CA ARG A 58 -23.71 -17.90 -17.77
C ARG A 58 -23.67 -16.82 -16.68
N ILE A 59 -23.96 -17.22 -15.45
CA ILE A 59 -23.92 -16.34 -14.27
C ILE A 59 -22.53 -16.42 -13.68
N VAL A 60 -21.84 -15.29 -13.61
CA VAL A 60 -20.53 -15.16 -12.98
C VAL A 60 -20.74 -14.70 -11.54
N ASP A 61 -20.30 -15.55 -10.58
CA ASP A 61 -20.24 -15.16 -9.17
C ASP A 61 -18.94 -14.41 -8.95
N ASP A 62 -19.01 -13.10 -8.90
CA ASP A 62 -17.85 -12.23 -8.76
C ASP A 62 -18.02 -11.22 -7.61
N ALA A 63 -16.91 -10.68 -7.18
CA ALA A 63 -16.87 -9.53 -6.29
C ALA A 63 -16.07 -8.41 -6.93
N GLN A 64 -16.57 -7.20 -6.80
CA GLN A 64 -15.91 -5.99 -7.29
C GLN A 64 -15.41 -5.16 -6.12
N ALA A 65 -14.23 -4.60 -6.27
CA ALA A 65 -13.62 -3.70 -5.32
C ALA A 65 -12.84 -2.62 -6.06
N VAL A 66 -12.52 -1.54 -5.36
CA VAL A 66 -11.59 -0.52 -5.85
C VAL A 66 -10.27 -0.67 -5.11
N GLY A 67 -9.19 -0.64 -5.84
CA GLY A 67 -7.84 -0.72 -5.31
C GLY A 67 -6.94 0.39 -5.85
N SER A 68 -5.78 0.53 -5.24
CA SER A 68 -4.73 1.43 -5.70
C SER A 68 -3.45 0.65 -5.99
N LEU A 69 -2.79 1.01 -7.09
CA LEU A 69 -1.49 0.45 -7.45
C LEU A 69 -0.41 1.05 -6.56
N ARG A 70 0.54 0.22 -6.19
CA ARG A 70 1.77 0.61 -5.49
C ARG A 70 2.96 -0.08 -6.13
N ALA A 71 4.10 0.59 -6.13
CA ALA A 71 5.35 -0.06 -6.47
C ALA A 71 5.61 -1.22 -5.48
N ARG A 72 6.28 -2.27 -5.93
CA ARG A 72 6.66 -3.39 -5.07
C ARG A 72 7.50 -2.93 -3.88
N GLN A 73 8.44 -2.04 -4.13
CA GLN A 73 9.25 -1.37 -3.14
C GLN A 73 9.31 0.11 -3.50
N ALA A 74 9.13 0.97 -2.51
CA ALA A 74 9.30 2.41 -2.65
C ALA A 74 10.00 2.93 -1.40
N VAL A 75 11.01 3.76 -1.59
CA VAL A 75 11.74 4.38 -0.49
C VAL A 75 12.06 5.84 -0.84
N MET A 76 11.82 6.73 0.11
CA MET A 76 12.36 8.08 0.06
C MET A 76 13.77 8.05 0.64
N LEU A 77 14.77 8.33 -0.21
CA LEU A 77 16.16 8.38 0.23
C LEU A 77 16.41 9.66 1.01
N ARG A 78 17.05 9.49 2.16
CA ARG A 78 17.39 10.56 3.08
C ARG A 78 18.84 10.41 3.50
N PRO A 79 19.61 11.51 3.65
CA PRO A 79 20.97 11.42 4.17
C PRO A 79 20.94 11.11 5.67
N GLU A 80 21.92 10.35 6.13
CA GLU A 80 22.15 10.05 7.56
C GLU A 80 23.11 11.07 8.22
N ALA A 81 23.63 12.00 7.44
CA ALA A 81 24.52 13.05 7.92
C ALA A 81 24.30 14.33 7.10
N ALA A 82 24.45 15.47 7.74
CA ALA A 82 24.37 16.75 7.08
C ALA A 82 25.64 17.01 6.25
N GLY A 83 25.47 17.67 5.10
CA GLY A 83 26.59 18.03 4.23
C GLY A 83 26.16 18.73 2.96
N ARG A 84 27.16 19.23 2.21
CA ARG A 84 26.94 19.81 0.89
C ARG A 84 26.96 18.72 -0.16
N ILE A 85 26.05 18.79 -1.13
CA ILE A 85 26.02 17.88 -2.29
C ILE A 85 27.13 18.26 -3.25
N VAL A 86 28.05 17.34 -3.50
CA VAL A 86 29.18 17.53 -4.42
C VAL A 86 29.04 16.74 -5.71
N LYS A 87 28.14 15.73 -5.74
CA LYS A 87 27.89 14.93 -6.93
C LYS A 87 26.48 14.36 -6.91
N LEU A 88 25.85 14.39 -8.09
CA LEU A 88 24.63 13.68 -8.40
C LEU A 88 24.95 12.62 -9.45
N GLY A 89 24.61 11.36 -9.20
CA GLY A 89 24.97 10.20 -10.03
C GLY A 89 23.79 9.63 -10.83
N PHE A 90 22.70 10.38 -11.00
CA PHE A 90 21.50 9.97 -11.72
C PHE A 90 20.78 11.18 -12.33
N ARG A 91 19.86 10.93 -13.26
CA ARG A 91 18.90 11.90 -13.81
C ARG A 91 17.50 11.58 -13.30
N ASP A 92 16.65 12.60 -13.28
CA ASP A 92 15.25 12.44 -12.91
C ASP A 92 14.55 11.45 -13.87
N GLY A 93 13.85 10.46 -13.31
CA GLY A 93 13.20 9.40 -14.07
C GLY A 93 14.13 8.29 -14.59
N GLU A 94 15.42 8.32 -14.25
CA GLU A 94 16.39 7.31 -14.73
C GLU A 94 16.23 5.99 -13.98
N ARG A 95 16.48 4.87 -14.69
CA ARG A 95 16.63 3.56 -14.07
C ARG A 95 17.95 3.45 -13.33
N VAL A 96 17.89 3.09 -12.07
CA VAL A 96 19.04 2.95 -11.20
C VAL A 96 19.20 1.50 -10.73
N ARG A 97 20.44 1.09 -10.48
CA ARG A 97 20.77 -0.25 -10.00
C ARG A 97 21.09 -0.21 -8.51
N ARG A 98 20.83 -1.31 -7.85
CA ARG A 98 21.26 -1.52 -6.45
C ARG A 98 22.74 -1.21 -6.27
N GLY A 99 23.06 -0.37 -5.26
CA GLY A 99 24.42 0.07 -4.98
C GLY A 99 24.94 1.20 -5.86
N GLN A 100 24.16 1.65 -6.87
CA GLN A 100 24.55 2.82 -7.66
C GLN A 100 24.55 4.06 -6.78
N LEU A 101 25.64 4.83 -6.84
CA LEU A 101 25.76 6.09 -6.13
C LEU A 101 24.79 7.11 -6.73
N LEU A 102 23.87 7.62 -5.93
CA LEU A 102 22.89 8.63 -6.33
C LEU A 102 23.31 10.02 -5.89
N VAL A 103 23.67 10.17 -4.62
CA VAL A 103 24.09 11.46 -4.08
C VAL A 103 25.38 11.27 -3.29
N GLN A 104 26.35 12.16 -3.52
CA GLN A 104 27.59 12.23 -2.77
C GLN A 104 27.61 13.56 -2.01
N LEU A 105 27.74 13.49 -0.70
CA LEU A 105 28.02 14.65 0.14
C LEU A 105 29.53 14.91 0.19
N ASP A 106 29.91 16.11 0.57
CA ASP A 106 31.32 16.48 0.78
C ASP A 106 31.92 15.63 1.91
N ASP A 107 32.81 14.73 1.53
CA ASP A 107 33.45 13.76 2.43
C ASP A 107 34.94 14.08 2.71
N GLN A 108 35.44 15.26 2.33
CA GLN A 108 36.87 15.60 2.46
C GLN A 108 37.35 15.47 3.90
N LEU A 109 36.59 16.00 4.87
CA LEU A 109 36.94 15.90 6.29
C LEU A 109 36.94 14.46 6.79
N THR A 110 35.87 13.73 6.50
CA THR A 110 35.72 12.34 6.96
C THR A 110 36.73 11.41 6.30
N GLN A 111 37.12 11.66 5.04
CA GLN A 111 38.21 10.98 4.37
C GLN A 111 39.57 11.26 5.02
N ALA A 112 39.82 12.52 5.45
CA ALA A 112 41.06 12.86 6.18
C ALA A 112 41.11 12.15 7.52
N GLN A 113 40.00 12.10 8.25
CA GLN A 113 39.88 11.34 9.50
C GLN A 113 40.12 9.84 9.32
N LEU A 114 39.57 9.25 8.24
CA LEU A 114 39.81 7.85 7.91
C LEU A 114 41.31 7.59 7.66
N ARG A 115 42.00 8.44 6.86
CA ARG A 115 43.44 8.32 6.63
C ARG A 115 44.22 8.41 7.91
N GLN A 116 43.88 9.34 8.82
CA GLN A 116 44.50 9.47 10.13
C GLN A 116 44.36 8.19 10.97
N ALA A 117 43.13 7.65 11.07
CA ALA A 117 42.89 6.43 11.83
C ALA A 117 43.63 5.24 11.22
N GLN A 118 43.70 5.13 9.89
CA GLN A 118 44.48 4.09 9.20
C GLN A 118 45.97 4.17 9.50
N ALA A 119 46.54 5.40 9.53
CA ALA A 119 47.94 5.58 9.87
C ALA A 119 48.23 5.16 11.34
N GLN A 120 47.30 5.48 12.27
CA GLN A 120 47.45 5.04 13.68
C GLN A 120 47.38 3.52 13.81
N ALA A 121 46.47 2.86 13.09
CA ALA A 121 46.37 1.41 13.07
C ALA A 121 47.66 0.74 12.48
N THR A 122 48.22 1.34 11.44
CA THR A 122 49.52 0.88 10.87
C THR A 122 50.66 0.96 11.85
N ILE A 123 50.74 2.10 12.61
CA ILE A 123 51.75 2.27 13.68
C ILE A 123 51.56 1.20 14.76
N ALA A 124 50.32 1.02 15.25
CA ALA A 124 50.00 0.03 16.28
C ALA A 124 50.34 -1.40 15.82
N GLN A 125 50.03 -1.76 14.57
CA GLN A 125 50.38 -3.02 13.99
C GLN A 125 51.88 -3.25 13.91
N THR A 126 52.64 -2.24 13.49
CA THR A 126 54.11 -2.30 13.43
C THR A 126 54.71 -2.47 14.83
N ASN A 127 54.19 -1.77 15.82
CA ASN A 127 54.62 -1.89 17.21
C ASN A 127 54.36 -3.29 17.79
N LEU A 128 53.15 -3.83 17.55
CA LEU A 128 52.81 -5.20 17.95
C LEU A 128 53.75 -6.23 17.30
N ARG A 129 54.01 -6.08 16.00
CA ARG A 129 54.93 -6.98 15.29
C ARG A 129 56.34 -6.92 15.93
N ARG A 130 56.90 -5.71 16.15
CA ARG A 130 58.16 -5.53 16.79
C ARG A 130 58.21 -6.14 18.19
N GLN A 131 57.15 -5.97 18.97
CA GLN A 131 57.03 -6.48 20.33
C GLN A 131 57.01 -8.03 20.35
N ARG A 132 56.36 -8.65 19.37
CA ARG A 132 56.34 -10.11 19.17
C ARG A 132 57.72 -10.65 18.79
N ASP A 133 58.46 -9.96 17.92
CA ASP A 133 59.81 -10.31 17.53
C ASP A 133 60.79 -10.21 18.76
N LEU A 134 60.63 -9.20 19.61
CA LEU A 134 61.40 -9.07 20.84
C LEU A 134 61.03 -10.16 21.89
N GLN A 135 59.76 -10.53 21.98
CA GLN A 135 59.27 -11.60 22.85
C GLN A 135 59.90 -12.94 22.45
N ALA A 136 59.93 -13.26 21.13
CA ALA A 136 60.54 -14.46 20.61
C ALA A 136 62.04 -14.53 20.96
N GLN A 137 62.73 -13.41 21.16
CA GLN A 137 64.09 -13.32 21.57
C GLN A 137 64.26 -13.25 23.11
N GLY A 138 63.16 -13.28 23.88
CA GLY A 138 63.19 -13.28 25.34
C GLY A 138 63.36 -11.90 25.97
N PHE A 139 63.28 -10.79 25.21
CA PHE A 139 63.54 -9.44 25.73
C PHE A 139 62.31 -8.75 26.37
N VAL A 140 61.08 -9.27 26.12
CA VAL A 140 59.87 -8.66 26.66
C VAL A 140 58.90 -9.73 27.18
N SER A 141 58.02 -9.31 28.11
CA SER A 141 57.01 -10.18 28.70
C SER A 141 55.82 -10.41 27.78
N ALA A 142 55.06 -11.49 27.98
CA ALA A 142 53.77 -11.72 27.31
C ALA A 142 52.78 -10.57 27.53
N SER A 143 52.73 -10.02 28.74
CA SER A 143 51.86 -8.87 29.08
C SER A 143 52.17 -7.62 28.23
N ALA A 144 53.42 -7.41 27.84
CA ALA A 144 53.78 -6.28 26.97
C ALA A 144 53.27 -6.50 25.54
N VAL A 145 53.27 -7.74 25.05
CA VAL A 145 52.67 -8.10 23.75
C VAL A 145 51.15 -7.94 23.80
N ASP A 146 50.52 -8.39 24.90
CA ASP A 146 49.05 -8.27 25.06
C ASP A 146 48.63 -6.79 25.09
N GLN A 147 49.40 -5.90 25.71
CA GLN A 147 49.15 -4.47 25.69
C GLN A 147 49.21 -3.89 24.27
N MET A 148 50.18 -4.30 23.45
CA MET A 148 50.28 -3.86 22.05
C MET A 148 49.19 -4.45 21.20
N ALA A 149 48.74 -5.68 21.49
CA ALA A 149 47.60 -6.29 20.82
C ALA A 149 46.30 -5.49 21.12
N ALA A 150 46.06 -5.16 22.38
CA ALA A 150 44.91 -4.32 22.76
C ALA A 150 44.96 -2.93 22.11
N ALA A 151 46.16 -2.31 22.05
CA ALA A 151 46.33 -1.03 21.36
C ALA A 151 46.02 -1.11 19.86
N LEU A 152 46.39 -2.21 19.18
CA LEU A 152 46.00 -2.42 17.79
C LEU A 152 44.50 -2.59 17.63
N GLU A 153 43.84 -3.33 18.50
CA GLU A 153 42.39 -3.53 18.48
C GLU A 153 41.65 -2.18 18.61
N VAL A 154 42.08 -1.32 19.54
CA VAL A 154 41.50 0.02 19.67
C VAL A 154 41.70 0.85 18.39
N ALA A 155 42.91 0.83 17.81
CA ALA A 155 43.17 1.53 16.56
C ALA A 155 42.35 1.00 15.37
N GLN A 156 42.14 -0.31 15.29
CA GLN A 156 41.26 -0.91 14.28
C GLN A 156 39.79 -0.52 14.44
N ALA A 157 39.32 -0.46 15.69
CA ALA A 157 37.97 0.04 15.98
C ALA A 157 37.79 1.50 15.52
N GLN A 158 38.83 2.34 15.71
CA GLN A 158 38.81 3.73 15.22
C GLN A 158 38.77 3.81 13.70
N VAL A 159 39.45 2.92 12.97
CA VAL A 159 39.34 2.81 11.49
C VAL A 159 37.91 2.43 11.08
N ALA A 160 37.30 1.47 11.79
CA ALA A 160 35.93 1.03 11.48
C ALA A 160 34.96 2.20 11.69
N LEU A 161 35.08 2.96 12.76
CA LEU A 161 34.26 4.13 13.02
C LEU A 161 34.41 5.19 11.93
N ALA A 162 35.63 5.56 11.57
CA ALA A 162 35.90 6.56 10.53
C ALA A 162 35.38 6.08 9.15
N ARG A 163 35.50 4.78 8.85
CA ARG A 163 34.95 4.19 7.61
C ARG A 163 33.43 4.28 7.56
N ALA A 164 32.76 4.02 8.66
CA ALA A 164 31.30 4.16 8.74
C ALA A 164 30.87 5.64 8.53
N GLN A 165 31.62 6.60 9.04
CA GLN A 165 31.35 8.02 8.80
C GLN A 165 31.49 8.40 7.32
N VAL A 166 32.53 7.90 6.62
CA VAL A 166 32.67 8.10 5.17
C VAL A 166 31.51 7.43 4.40
N ALA A 167 31.08 6.25 4.81
CA ALA A 167 29.98 5.55 4.16
C ALA A 167 28.67 6.35 4.20
N ARG A 168 28.38 7.05 5.30
CA ARG A 168 27.20 7.92 5.44
C ARG A 168 27.17 9.11 4.50
N MET A 169 28.34 9.52 3.96
CA MET A 169 28.43 10.60 2.98
C MET A 169 28.01 10.17 1.57
N ARG A 170 27.74 8.88 1.36
CA ARG A 170 27.39 8.29 0.08
C ARG A 170 26.01 7.67 0.15
N ILE A 171 25.07 8.25 -0.57
CA ILE A 171 23.71 7.76 -0.66
C ILE A 171 23.58 6.96 -1.95
N ALA A 172 23.35 5.65 -1.82
CA ALA A 172 23.21 4.72 -2.93
C ALA A 172 21.81 4.13 -2.98
N ALA A 173 21.40 3.65 -4.15
CA ALA A 173 20.13 2.96 -4.34
C ALA A 173 20.12 1.62 -3.57
N PRO A 174 19.10 1.34 -2.73
CA PRO A 174 19.03 0.11 -1.94
C PRO A 174 18.59 -1.10 -2.78
N PHE A 175 17.90 -0.88 -3.89
CA PHE A 175 17.41 -1.88 -4.85
C PHE A 175 17.39 -1.32 -6.28
N ASP A 176 17.15 -2.19 -7.25
CA ASP A 176 16.96 -1.79 -8.65
C ASP A 176 15.60 -1.13 -8.82
N GLY A 177 15.55 0.02 -9.48
CA GLY A 177 14.30 0.76 -9.62
C GLY A 177 14.41 1.96 -10.55
N VAL A 178 13.47 2.88 -10.40
CA VAL A 178 13.45 4.17 -11.09
C VAL A 178 13.56 5.28 -10.05
N ALA A 179 14.49 6.19 -10.25
CA ALA A 179 14.60 7.40 -9.45
C ALA A 179 13.50 8.39 -9.86
N GLY A 180 12.82 8.93 -8.86
CA GLY A 180 11.83 9.99 -9.06
C GLY A 180 12.47 11.34 -9.41
N ILE A 181 11.68 12.40 -9.27
CA ILE A 181 12.18 13.77 -9.37
C ILE A 181 12.91 14.10 -8.08
N ARG A 182 14.14 14.59 -8.18
CA ARG A 182 14.94 15.00 -7.04
C ARG A 182 14.40 16.29 -6.44
N SER A 183 14.53 16.42 -5.12
CA SER A 183 14.16 17.63 -4.36
C SER A 183 15.36 18.53 -4.06
N VAL A 184 16.55 18.21 -4.61
CA VAL A 184 17.82 18.85 -4.27
C VAL A 184 18.71 19.03 -5.49
N ASP A 185 19.59 20.02 -5.46
CA ASP A 185 20.53 20.33 -6.54
C ASP A 185 21.99 20.23 -6.10
N LEU A 186 22.87 20.20 -7.10
CA LEU A 186 24.32 20.20 -6.89
C LEU A 186 24.73 21.49 -6.17
N GLY A 187 25.45 21.38 -5.06
CA GLY A 187 25.88 22.51 -4.25
C GLY A 187 24.97 22.80 -3.06
N ASP A 188 23.77 22.21 -3.00
CA ASP A 188 22.88 22.38 -1.86
C ASP A 188 23.47 21.82 -0.58
N TYR A 189 23.13 22.46 0.54
CA TYR A 189 23.42 21.93 1.86
C TYR A 189 22.19 21.23 2.42
N VAL A 190 22.31 19.94 2.65
CA VAL A 190 21.22 19.10 3.18
C VAL A 190 21.47 18.74 4.63
N LYS A 191 20.40 18.68 5.40
CA LYS A 191 20.41 18.19 6.79
C LYS A 191 20.16 16.68 6.81
N ASP A 192 20.51 16.03 7.89
CA ASP A 192 20.11 14.66 8.16
C ASP A 192 18.59 14.52 8.12
N GLY A 193 18.11 13.42 7.51
CA GLY A 193 16.69 13.15 7.35
C GLY A 193 15.95 13.97 6.29
N ALA A 194 16.61 14.88 5.56
CA ALA A 194 15.98 15.64 4.46
C ALA A 194 15.61 14.71 3.29
N ASP A 195 14.47 14.96 2.64
CA ASP A 195 14.06 14.19 1.46
C ASP A 195 14.95 14.55 0.26
N LEU A 196 15.58 13.55 -0.37
CA LEU A 196 16.44 13.74 -1.54
C LEU A 196 15.73 13.31 -2.83
N VAL A 197 15.39 12.04 -2.92
CA VAL A 197 14.75 11.43 -4.10
C VAL A 197 14.04 10.14 -3.69
N ALA A 198 12.87 9.89 -4.28
CA ALA A 198 12.19 8.60 -4.17
C ALA A 198 12.82 7.61 -5.16
N VAL A 199 13.01 6.37 -4.75
CA VAL A 199 13.37 5.25 -5.63
C VAL A 199 12.28 4.21 -5.53
N GLU A 200 11.75 3.79 -6.69
CA GLU A 200 10.62 2.86 -6.76
C GLU A 200 10.96 1.67 -7.67
N ASP A 201 10.74 0.46 -7.17
CA ASP A 201 10.74 -0.75 -8.00
C ASP A 201 9.37 -0.90 -8.67
N ILE A 202 9.30 -0.44 -9.93
CA ILE A 202 8.09 -0.51 -10.73
C ILE A 202 8.07 -1.71 -11.69
N ALA A 203 9.05 -2.60 -11.66
CA ALA A 203 9.08 -3.79 -12.52
C ALA A 203 7.91 -4.74 -12.22
N ARG A 204 7.52 -4.80 -10.96
CA ARG A 204 6.29 -5.42 -10.46
C ARG A 204 5.50 -4.42 -9.65
N MET A 205 4.19 -4.46 -9.83
CA MET A 205 3.29 -3.60 -9.09
C MET A 205 2.42 -4.44 -8.17
N ASN A 206 2.05 -3.86 -7.07
CA ASN A 206 1.05 -4.39 -6.17
C ASN A 206 -0.23 -3.58 -6.33
N VAL A 207 -1.37 -4.24 -6.29
CA VAL A 207 -2.66 -3.59 -6.11
C VAL A 207 -3.20 -3.94 -4.73
N ASP A 208 -3.42 -2.92 -3.93
CA ASP A 208 -3.98 -3.04 -2.59
C ASP A 208 -5.46 -2.66 -2.68
N PHE A 209 -6.35 -3.56 -2.28
CA PHE A 209 -7.80 -3.35 -2.28
C PHE A 209 -8.45 -3.96 -1.04
N ARG A 210 -9.61 -3.45 -0.69
CA ARG A 210 -10.35 -3.88 0.51
C ARG A 210 -11.56 -4.69 0.11
N LEU A 211 -11.77 -5.81 0.80
CA LEU A 211 -12.95 -6.65 0.63
C LEU A 211 -13.72 -6.76 1.95
N PRO A 212 -15.05 -6.73 1.93
CA PRO A 212 -15.85 -7.07 3.08
C PRO A 212 -15.46 -8.44 3.64
N GLU A 213 -15.46 -8.60 4.97
CA GLU A 213 -15.04 -9.83 5.65
C GLU A 213 -15.72 -11.09 5.09
N ARG A 214 -17.02 -11.02 4.82
CA ARG A 214 -17.82 -12.12 4.24
C ARG A 214 -17.25 -12.62 2.90
N ILE A 215 -16.75 -11.70 2.07
CA ILE A 215 -16.19 -12.02 0.75
C ILE A 215 -14.75 -12.49 0.89
N ALA A 216 -13.98 -11.86 1.78
CA ALA A 216 -12.57 -12.18 2.02
C ALA A 216 -12.34 -13.64 2.41
N GLN A 217 -13.29 -14.26 3.15
CA GLN A 217 -13.21 -15.68 3.53
C GLN A 217 -13.20 -16.65 2.34
N ARG A 218 -13.70 -16.21 1.19
CA ARG A 218 -13.75 -17.00 -0.05
C ARG A 218 -12.48 -16.85 -0.91
N VAL A 219 -11.67 -15.83 -0.63
CA VAL A 219 -10.45 -15.53 -1.40
C VAL A 219 -9.32 -16.47 -0.97
N ARG A 220 -8.48 -16.86 -1.93
CA ARG A 220 -7.31 -17.69 -1.71
C ARG A 220 -6.06 -17.01 -2.25
N VAL A 221 -4.93 -17.20 -1.55
CA VAL A 221 -3.63 -16.80 -2.07
C VAL A 221 -3.35 -17.56 -3.36
N GLY A 222 -2.84 -16.88 -4.38
CA GLY A 222 -2.63 -17.40 -5.73
C GLY A 222 -3.84 -17.28 -6.67
N GLN A 223 -5.03 -16.89 -6.15
CA GLN A 223 -6.22 -16.68 -6.98
C GLN A 223 -5.99 -15.57 -8.02
N GLY A 224 -6.46 -15.79 -9.25
CA GLY A 224 -6.43 -14.78 -10.31
C GLY A 224 -7.43 -13.65 -10.03
N VAL A 225 -7.02 -12.45 -10.36
CA VAL A 225 -7.79 -11.22 -10.20
C VAL A 225 -7.73 -10.45 -11.51
N ARG A 226 -8.86 -10.00 -12.03
CA ARG A 226 -8.92 -9.11 -13.19
C ARG A 226 -8.91 -7.66 -12.72
N LEU A 227 -8.03 -6.87 -13.32
CA LEU A 227 -7.90 -5.45 -13.03
C LEU A 227 -8.28 -4.65 -14.27
N GLN A 228 -9.09 -3.63 -14.07
CA GLN A 228 -9.39 -2.63 -15.08
C GLN A 228 -8.92 -1.27 -14.55
N LEU A 229 -8.00 -0.66 -15.28
CA LEU A 229 -7.48 0.66 -14.95
C LEU A 229 -8.19 1.72 -15.79
N ASP A 230 -8.55 2.84 -15.16
CA ASP A 230 -9.16 3.97 -15.89
C ASP A 230 -8.16 4.58 -16.90
N ALA A 231 -6.86 4.45 -16.66
CA ALA A 231 -5.80 4.87 -17.58
C ALA A 231 -5.62 3.94 -18.80
N LEU A 232 -6.13 2.68 -18.74
CA LEU A 232 -6.00 1.66 -19.78
C LEU A 232 -7.33 0.90 -19.95
N PRO A 233 -8.42 1.57 -20.36
CA PRO A 233 -9.78 1.01 -20.28
C PRO A 233 -10.02 -0.20 -21.18
N GLN A 234 -9.25 -0.35 -22.24
CA GLN A 234 -9.41 -1.44 -23.23
C GLN A 234 -8.51 -2.67 -22.97
N GLN A 235 -7.67 -2.62 -21.91
CA GLN A 235 -6.74 -3.70 -21.61
C GLN A 235 -6.96 -4.18 -20.17
N PRO A 236 -7.79 -5.22 -19.96
CA PRO A 236 -7.86 -5.86 -18.66
C PRO A 236 -6.51 -6.50 -18.34
N LEU A 237 -5.99 -6.22 -17.14
CA LEU A 237 -4.75 -6.79 -16.65
C LEU A 237 -5.07 -7.94 -15.70
N GLU A 238 -4.21 -8.93 -15.70
CA GLU A 238 -4.30 -10.04 -14.76
C GLU A 238 -3.31 -9.84 -13.61
N ALA A 239 -3.81 -10.01 -12.40
CA ALA A 239 -3.02 -10.03 -11.19
C ALA A 239 -3.27 -11.32 -10.41
N ARG A 240 -2.40 -11.62 -9.45
CA ARG A 240 -2.57 -12.76 -8.55
C ARG A 240 -2.56 -12.29 -7.10
N VAL A 241 -3.50 -12.80 -6.31
CA VAL A 241 -3.51 -12.55 -4.87
C VAL A 241 -2.21 -13.07 -4.26
N GLU A 242 -1.44 -12.17 -3.67
CA GLU A 242 -0.16 -12.47 -3.01
C GLU A 242 -0.34 -12.67 -1.50
N ALA A 243 -1.14 -11.80 -0.89
CA ALA A 243 -1.35 -11.82 0.55
C ALA A 243 -2.70 -11.21 0.94
N MET A 244 -3.19 -11.61 2.09
CA MET A 244 -4.33 -11.00 2.77
C MET A 244 -3.91 -10.62 4.19
N ASN A 245 -4.37 -9.47 4.66
CA ASN A 245 -4.11 -9.06 6.04
C ASN A 245 -4.83 -10.00 7.01
N ALA A 246 -4.13 -10.41 8.07
CA ALA A 246 -4.74 -11.24 9.13
C ALA A 246 -5.71 -10.45 10.01
N LEU A 247 -5.58 -9.12 10.04
CA LEU A 247 -6.42 -8.24 10.84
C LEU A 247 -7.58 -7.68 9.99
N VAL A 248 -8.79 -7.80 10.51
CA VAL A 248 -9.98 -7.13 9.97
C VAL A 248 -9.98 -5.68 10.46
N ASP A 249 -10.13 -4.73 9.57
CA ASP A 249 -10.31 -3.33 9.91
C ASP A 249 -11.69 -3.15 10.59
N ALA A 250 -11.66 -2.74 11.85
CA ALA A 250 -12.87 -2.63 12.67
C ALA A 250 -13.83 -1.54 12.19
N GLU A 251 -13.33 -0.43 11.64
CA GLU A 251 -14.15 0.67 11.14
C GLU A 251 -14.88 0.29 9.84
N GLY A 252 -14.16 -0.33 8.90
CA GLY A 252 -14.69 -0.71 7.59
C GLY A 252 -15.18 -2.15 7.50
N ARG A 253 -15.03 -2.99 8.53
CA ARG A 253 -15.32 -4.44 8.51
C ARG A 253 -14.78 -5.10 7.25
N SER A 254 -13.56 -4.74 6.90
CA SER A 254 -12.93 -5.12 5.65
C SER A 254 -11.55 -5.70 5.87
N VAL A 255 -11.13 -6.58 4.96
CA VAL A 255 -9.80 -7.18 4.93
C VAL A 255 -9.03 -6.55 3.78
N LEU A 256 -7.80 -6.10 4.04
CA LEU A 256 -6.89 -5.64 3.00
C LEU A 256 -6.31 -6.84 2.27
N VAL A 257 -6.46 -6.84 0.97
CA VAL A 257 -5.92 -7.87 0.07
C VAL A 257 -4.92 -7.21 -0.85
N ARG A 258 -3.80 -7.87 -1.06
CA ARG A 258 -2.76 -7.49 -1.99
C ARG A 258 -2.68 -8.51 -3.13
N ALA A 259 -2.72 -8.01 -4.35
CA ALA A 259 -2.42 -8.81 -5.52
C ALA A 259 -1.24 -8.19 -6.27
N SER A 260 -0.42 -9.05 -6.88
CA SER A 260 0.75 -8.63 -7.66
C SER A 260 0.52 -8.82 -9.15
N LEU A 261 1.10 -7.92 -9.94
CA LEU A 261 1.09 -7.96 -11.40
C LEU A 261 2.42 -7.49 -11.98
N ASP A 262 2.78 -8.01 -13.15
CA ASP A 262 3.99 -7.60 -13.84
C ASP A 262 3.76 -6.29 -14.62
N ASN A 263 4.77 -5.44 -14.66
CA ASN A 263 4.77 -4.17 -15.36
C ASN A 263 5.99 -4.06 -16.30
N ALA A 264 6.16 -5.06 -17.16
CA ALA A 264 7.32 -5.14 -18.06
C ALA A 264 7.47 -3.90 -18.95
N GLU A 265 6.36 -3.30 -19.39
CA GLU A 265 6.35 -2.11 -20.23
C GLU A 265 6.53 -0.79 -19.48
N GLY A 266 6.50 -0.82 -18.12
CA GLY A 266 6.68 0.37 -17.30
C GLY A 266 5.54 1.40 -17.40
N ARG A 267 4.36 0.99 -17.89
CA ARG A 267 3.20 1.88 -18.05
C ARG A 267 2.43 2.13 -16.76
N LEU A 268 2.52 1.20 -15.83
CA LEU A 268 1.85 1.29 -14.54
C LEU A 268 2.68 2.11 -13.57
N ARG A 269 2.01 2.96 -12.80
CA ARG A 269 2.63 3.83 -11.79
C ARG A 269 1.92 3.69 -10.45
N GLY A 270 2.65 3.91 -9.38
CA GLY A 270 2.07 4.04 -8.05
C GLY A 270 1.01 5.15 -8.01
N GLY A 271 -0.06 4.95 -7.24
CA GLY A 271 -1.18 5.87 -7.14
C GLY A 271 -2.28 5.72 -8.19
N MET A 272 -2.11 4.91 -9.23
CA MET A 272 -3.18 4.61 -10.18
C MET A 272 -4.29 3.81 -9.49
N PHE A 273 -5.56 4.15 -9.81
CA PHE A 273 -6.72 3.41 -9.34
C PHE A 273 -7.05 2.26 -10.30
N ALA A 274 -7.46 1.14 -9.72
CA ALA A 274 -7.88 -0.05 -10.44
C ALA A 274 -9.22 -0.55 -9.92
N ARG A 275 -10.13 -0.88 -10.82
CA ARG A 275 -11.30 -1.71 -10.50
C ARG A 275 -10.84 -3.15 -10.50
N VAL A 276 -11.10 -3.81 -9.41
CA VAL A 276 -10.68 -5.18 -9.12
C VAL A 276 -11.88 -6.07 -9.20
N GLN A 277 -11.82 -7.10 -10.02
CA GLN A 277 -12.86 -8.13 -10.16
C GLN A 277 -12.29 -9.48 -9.77
N LEU A 278 -12.86 -10.09 -8.73
CA LEU A 278 -12.54 -11.45 -8.31
C LEU A 278 -13.67 -12.39 -8.74
N VAL A 279 -13.35 -13.37 -9.57
CA VAL A 279 -14.30 -14.40 -9.99
C VAL A 279 -14.16 -15.59 -9.05
N PHE A 280 -15.25 -15.99 -8.41
CA PHE A 280 -15.31 -17.15 -7.51
C PHE A 280 -15.83 -18.41 -8.22
N GLY A 281 -16.64 -18.25 -9.24
CA GLY A 281 -17.19 -19.34 -10.03
C GLY A 281 -18.06 -18.86 -11.17
N GLU A 282 -18.27 -19.73 -12.12
CA GLU A 282 -19.19 -19.54 -13.22
C GLU A 282 -20.20 -20.70 -13.19
N ARG A 283 -21.49 -20.40 -13.35
CA ARG A 283 -22.54 -21.40 -13.41
C ARG A 283 -23.53 -21.04 -14.50
N ASP A 284 -24.03 -22.04 -15.18
CA ASP A 284 -25.13 -21.83 -16.08
C ASP A 284 -26.43 -21.71 -15.27
N GLY A 285 -27.19 -20.70 -15.54
CA GLY A 285 -28.44 -20.39 -14.85
C GLY A 285 -29.50 -19.94 -15.83
N VAL A 286 -30.76 -20.19 -15.47
CA VAL A 286 -31.90 -19.71 -16.23
C VAL A 286 -32.31 -18.36 -15.67
N VAL A 287 -32.31 -17.33 -16.49
CA VAL A 287 -32.67 -15.96 -16.11
C VAL A 287 -34.05 -15.64 -16.71
N VAL A 288 -34.91 -15.11 -15.84
CA VAL A 288 -36.22 -14.58 -16.23
C VAL A 288 -36.12 -13.06 -16.07
N PRO A 289 -36.54 -12.25 -17.07
CA PRO A 289 -36.58 -10.80 -16.92
C PRO A 289 -37.55 -10.41 -15.82
N GLU A 290 -37.12 -9.55 -14.91
CA GLU A 290 -38.03 -8.85 -13.98
C GLU A 290 -38.77 -7.76 -14.76
N GLU A 291 -40.05 -7.54 -14.43
CA GLU A 291 -40.86 -6.44 -14.99
C GLU A 291 -40.46 -5.08 -14.39
#